data_1860f8c7f38c9ba279af014c1544193f
#
_entry.id   1860f8c7f38c9ba279af014c1544193f
#
_cell.length_a   1.000
_cell.length_b   1.000
_cell.length_c   1.000
_cell.angle_alpha   90.00
_cell.angle_beta   90.00
_cell.angle_gamma   90.00
#
_symmetry.space_group_name_H-M   'P 1'
#
loop_
_entity.id
_entity.type
_entity.pdbx_description
1 polymer ?
#
loop_
_entity_poly.entity_id
_entity_poly.type
_entity_poly.pdbx_seq_one_letter_code
_entity_poly.pdbx_strand_id
1 'polypeptide(L)'
;MHAPTSQQTVLRTIAMPVVVRWVVLGLAVLVVGIFAARQSGFDARQADAPVVWKKALHFEDGTHGEILVYDTAAQKIATFEGEQGFLRGTLRALARERKKRSISSDAAFELSGHADGQMVLRDPTTGESIHLASFGPSNAQVYRQLQ
;
A
#
# COMPACT_ATOMS: atom_id res chain seq x y z
N MET A 1 38.97 -62.74 9.90
CA MET A 1 38.11 -62.30 8.77
C MET A 1 36.77 -61.89 9.34
N HIS A 2 36.57 -60.56 9.54
CA HIS A 2 35.31 -60.00 10.04
C HIS A 2 34.63 -59.30 8.83
N ALA A 3 33.44 -59.83 8.49
CA ALA A 3 32.61 -59.22 7.49
C ALA A 3 31.90 -57.97 8.05
N PRO A 4 31.79 -56.85 7.31
CA PRO A 4 31.06 -55.68 7.77
C PRO A 4 29.55 -55.91 7.57
N THR A 5 28.81 -55.79 8.67
CA THR A 5 27.33 -55.77 8.69
C THR A 5 26.85 -54.46 8.06
N SER A 6 26.27 -54.55 6.87
CA SER A 6 25.62 -53.41 6.20
C SER A 6 24.31 -53.09 6.92
N GLN A 7 24.31 -51.97 7.62
CA GLN A 7 23.08 -51.34 8.17
C GLN A 7 22.26 -50.75 7.01
N GLN A 8 21.22 -51.45 6.61
CA GLN A 8 20.21 -50.92 5.69
C GLN A 8 19.36 -49.91 6.48
N THR A 9 19.58 -48.63 6.21
CA THR A 9 18.69 -47.54 6.68
C THR A 9 17.34 -47.68 5.98
N VAL A 10 16.36 -48.26 6.64
CA VAL A 10 14.99 -48.34 6.16
C VAL A 10 14.38 -46.96 6.28
N LEU A 11 14.31 -46.24 5.19
CA LEU A 11 13.51 -44.99 5.07
C LEU A 11 12.03 -45.37 5.27
N ARG A 12 11.55 -45.20 6.48
CA ARG A 12 10.14 -45.37 6.83
C ARG A 12 9.36 -44.26 6.15
N THR A 13 8.77 -44.53 5.01
CA THR A 13 7.80 -43.63 4.37
C THR A 13 6.61 -43.53 5.30
N ILE A 14 6.51 -42.37 6.00
CA ILE A 14 5.37 -42.06 6.87
C ILE A 14 4.18 -41.83 5.93
N ALA A 15 3.34 -42.84 5.75
CA ALA A 15 2.09 -42.74 5.01
C ALA A 15 1.17 -41.79 5.80
N MET A 16 0.99 -40.57 5.31
CA MET A 16 0.04 -39.62 5.91
C MET A 16 -1.37 -40.18 5.86
N PRO A 17 -2.13 -40.13 6.97
CA PRO A 17 -3.51 -40.60 6.98
C PRO A 17 -4.34 -39.84 5.94
N VAL A 18 -5.27 -40.54 5.30
CA VAL A 18 -6.09 -40.01 4.19
C VAL A 18 -6.74 -38.69 4.54
N VAL A 19 -7.19 -38.51 5.79
CA VAL A 19 -7.79 -37.28 6.30
C VAL A 19 -6.80 -36.10 6.21
N VAL A 20 -5.53 -36.27 6.59
CA VAL A 20 -4.50 -35.25 6.53
C VAL A 20 -4.24 -34.81 5.07
N ARG A 21 -4.25 -35.77 4.13
CA ARG A 21 -4.10 -35.44 2.70
C ARG A 21 -5.22 -34.57 2.19
N TRP A 22 -6.47 -34.81 2.57
CA TRP A 22 -7.61 -33.98 2.19
C TRP A 22 -7.58 -32.59 2.82
N VAL A 23 -7.15 -32.51 4.09
CA VAL A 23 -6.98 -31.21 4.76
C VAL A 23 -5.88 -30.36 4.07
N VAL A 24 -4.74 -30.98 3.77
CA VAL A 24 -3.65 -30.28 3.06
C VAL A 24 -4.09 -29.85 1.66
N LEU A 25 -4.82 -30.66 0.94
CA LEU A 25 -5.35 -30.34 -0.38
C LEU A 25 -6.33 -29.17 -0.29
N GLY A 26 -7.26 -29.19 0.66
CA GLY A 26 -8.21 -28.10 0.90
C GLY A 26 -7.51 -26.78 1.24
N LEU A 27 -6.48 -26.82 2.09
CA LEU A 27 -5.69 -25.64 2.43
C LEU A 27 -4.92 -25.09 1.23
N ALA A 28 -4.35 -25.97 0.40
CA ALA A 28 -3.65 -25.58 -0.82
C ALA A 28 -4.59 -24.88 -1.81
N VAL A 29 -5.80 -25.43 -2.02
CA VAL A 29 -6.83 -24.82 -2.88
C VAL A 29 -7.25 -23.44 -2.35
N LEU A 30 -7.43 -23.32 -1.02
CA LEU A 30 -7.76 -22.03 -0.39
C LEU A 30 -6.66 -20.99 -0.63
N VAL A 31 -5.40 -21.35 -0.42
CA VAL A 31 -4.25 -20.45 -0.62
C VAL A 31 -4.14 -20.03 -2.09
N VAL A 32 -4.29 -20.98 -3.02
CA VAL A 32 -4.29 -20.67 -4.46
C VAL A 32 -5.47 -19.76 -4.82
N GLY A 33 -6.66 -20.00 -4.27
CA GLY A 33 -7.83 -19.15 -4.46
C GLY A 33 -7.63 -17.73 -3.98
N ILE A 34 -7.05 -17.53 -2.79
CA ILE A 34 -6.71 -16.22 -2.24
C ILE A 34 -5.67 -15.51 -3.13
N PHE A 35 -4.66 -16.25 -3.58
CA PHE A 35 -3.60 -15.70 -4.44
C PHE A 35 -4.14 -15.30 -5.81
N ALA A 36 -4.99 -16.13 -6.42
CA ALA A 36 -5.65 -15.83 -7.69
C ALA A 36 -6.59 -14.61 -7.56
N ALA A 37 -7.37 -14.52 -6.47
CA ALA A 37 -8.24 -13.37 -6.20
C ALA A 37 -7.44 -12.07 -6.08
N ARG A 38 -6.27 -12.10 -5.44
CA ARG A 38 -5.37 -10.94 -5.36
C ARG A 38 -4.80 -10.54 -6.72
N GLN A 39 -4.47 -11.50 -7.57
CA GLN A 39 -3.97 -11.22 -8.92
C GLN A 39 -5.05 -10.71 -9.87
N SER A 40 -6.31 -11.10 -9.65
CA SER A 40 -7.45 -10.67 -10.47
C SER A 40 -7.86 -9.21 -10.21
N GLY A 41 -7.17 -8.50 -9.32
CA GLY A 41 -7.55 -7.13 -8.93
C GLY A 41 -8.91 -7.10 -8.21
N PHE A 42 -9.33 -8.23 -7.63
CA PHE A 42 -10.49 -8.27 -6.76
C PHE A 42 -10.13 -7.54 -5.46
N ASP A 43 -10.09 -6.22 -5.56
CA ASP A 43 -10.07 -5.34 -4.41
C ASP A 43 -11.47 -5.44 -3.79
N ALA A 44 -11.58 -6.03 -2.62
CA ALA A 44 -12.80 -6.01 -1.82
C ALA A 44 -13.12 -4.59 -1.30
N ARG A 45 -12.37 -3.59 -1.78
CA ARG A 45 -12.67 -2.18 -1.58
C ARG A 45 -13.95 -1.86 -2.32
N GLN A 46 -14.91 -1.34 -1.60
CA GLN A 46 -16.08 -0.73 -2.19
C GLN A 46 -15.62 0.21 -3.30
N ALA A 47 -16.18 0.06 -4.51
CA ALA A 47 -15.82 0.92 -5.64
C ALA A 47 -15.93 2.38 -5.20
N ASP A 48 -14.85 3.14 -5.36
CA ASP A 48 -14.84 4.55 -5.00
C ASP A 48 -15.94 5.28 -5.77
N ALA A 49 -16.62 6.21 -5.10
CA ALA A 49 -17.53 7.11 -5.77
C ALA A 49 -16.82 7.86 -6.91
N PRO A 50 -17.52 8.32 -7.96
CA PRO A 50 -16.91 9.03 -9.08
C PRO A 50 -16.06 10.20 -8.60
N VAL A 51 -14.88 10.37 -9.21
CA VAL A 51 -13.99 11.48 -8.95
C VAL A 51 -14.62 12.77 -9.50
N VAL A 52 -14.73 13.80 -8.67
CA VAL A 52 -15.29 15.11 -9.06
C VAL A 52 -14.22 16.16 -9.31
N TRP A 53 -13.04 16.02 -8.71
CA TRP A 53 -11.89 16.89 -8.95
C TRP A 53 -10.58 16.17 -8.66
N LYS A 54 -9.48 16.66 -9.28
CA LYS A 54 -8.12 16.19 -9.07
C LYS A 54 -7.15 17.35 -9.07
N LYS A 55 -6.12 17.26 -8.23
CA LYS A 55 -4.98 18.20 -8.20
C LYS A 55 -3.67 17.41 -8.12
N ALA A 56 -2.71 17.78 -8.95
CA ALA A 56 -1.35 17.25 -8.85
C ALA A 56 -0.52 18.21 -7.97
N LEU A 57 0.13 17.67 -6.96
CA LEU A 57 0.77 18.43 -5.89
C LEU A 57 2.19 17.90 -5.63
N HIS A 58 3.12 18.81 -5.45
CA HIS A 58 4.47 18.56 -4.96
C HIS A 58 4.54 18.96 -3.48
N PHE A 59 5.17 18.12 -2.67
CA PHE A 59 5.38 18.38 -1.25
C PHE A 59 6.87 18.42 -0.97
N GLU A 60 7.33 19.44 -0.28
CA GLU A 60 8.71 19.64 0.09
C GLU A 60 8.83 19.95 1.59
N ASP A 61 9.90 19.46 2.22
CA ASP A 61 10.22 19.85 3.58
C ASP A 61 10.93 21.22 3.56
N GLY A 62 10.38 22.19 4.26
CA GLY A 62 10.98 23.51 4.42
C GLY A 62 12.10 23.51 5.47
N THR A 63 12.83 24.62 5.55
CA THR A 63 14.04 24.77 6.38
C THR A 63 13.75 24.77 7.89
N HIS A 64 12.54 25.14 8.29
CA HIS A 64 12.11 25.18 9.70
C HIS A 64 11.22 24.00 10.09
N GLY A 65 11.14 23.00 9.21
CA GLY A 65 10.33 21.82 9.42
C GLY A 65 8.86 21.97 9.02
N GLU A 66 8.51 23.03 8.29
CA GLU A 66 7.22 23.17 7.63
C GLU A 66 7.12 22.26 6.39
N ILE A 67 5.91 21.99 5.94
CA ILE A 67 5.65 21.30 4.66
C ILE A 67 5.15 22.35 3.67
N LEU A 68 5.90 22.54 2.61
CA LEU A 68 5.57 23.41 1.50
C LEU A 68 4.83 22.61 0.43
N VAL A 69 3.74 23.16 -0.10
CA VAL A 69 2.94 22.51 -1.15
C VAL A 69 2.93 23.40 -2.38
N TYR A 70 3.29 22.78 -3.51
CA TYR A 70 3.33 23.43 -4.80
C TYR A 70 2.39 22.74 -5.79
N ASP A 71 1.88 23.51 -6.72
CA ASP A 71 1.19 22.98 -7.89
C ASP A 71 2.18 22.56 -9.01
N THR A 72 1.66 22.10 -10.13
CA THR A 72 2.47 21.71 -11.30
C THR A 72 3.15 22.89 -12.01
N ALA A 73 2.75 24.11 -11.73
CA ALA A 73 3.40 25.33 -12.22
C ALA A 73 4.49 25.86 -11.26
N ALA A 74 4.88 25.05 -10.26
CA ALA A 74 5.79 25.40 -9.19
C ALA A 74 5.34 26.62 -8.35
N GLN A 75 4.03 26.92 -8.36
CA GLN A 75 3.46 27.96 -7.52
C GLN A 75 3.17 27.36 -6.13
N LYS A 76 3.67 28.01 -5.08
CA LYS A 76 3.38 27.62 -3.72
C LYS A 76 1.92 27.94 -3.38
N ILE A 77 1.14 26.91 -3.06
CA ILE A 77 -0.30 27.01 -2.77
C ILE A 77 -0.63 26.88 -1.28
N ALA A 78 0.25 26.25 -0.50
CA ALA A 78 0.06 26.11 0.94
C ALA A 78 1.37 25.93 1.68
N THR A 79 1.35 26.24 2.98
CA THR A 79 2.41 25.94 3.93
C THR A 79 1.77 25.37 5.20
N PHE A 80 2.23 24.23 5.65
CA PHE A 80 1.78 23.58 6.89
C PHE A 80 2.87 23.65 7.93
N GLU A 81 2.65 24.44 8.97
CA GLU A 81 3.57 24.61 10.09
C GLU A 81 3.23 23.65 11.24
N GLY A 82 4.20 23.45 12.14
CA GLY A 82 4.04 22.62 13.34
C GLY A 82 4.02 21.13 13.09
N GLU A 83 3.48 20.38 14.06
CA GLU A 83 3.44 18.91 14.02
C GLU A 83 2.36 18.40 13.06
N GLN A 84 2.67 18.29 11.80
CA GLN A 84 1.79 17.73 10.76
C GLN A 84 1.95 16.19 10.67
N GLY A 85 1.78 15.50 11.79
CA GLY A 85 2.10 14.06 11.91
C GLY A 85 1.37 13.18 10.90
N PHE A 86 0.08 13.43 10.65
CA PHE A 86 -0.69 12.67 9.68
C PHE A 86 -0.24 12.96 8.23
N LEU A 87 -0.11 14.23 7.86
CA LEU A 87 0.35 14.63 6.54
C LEU A 87 1.74 14.06 6.25
N ARG A 88 2.68 14.19 7.20
CA ARG A 88 4.02 13.58 7.07
C ARG A 88 3.98 12.07 6.98
N GLY A 89 3.14 11.44 7.78
CA GLY A 89 2.97 9.98 7.80
C GLY A 89 2.53 9.43 6.45
N THR A 90 1.51 10.04 5.85
CA THR A 90 0.97 9.63 4.54
C THR A 90 1.98 9.86 3.41
N LEU A 91 2.65 11.03 3.37
CA LEU A 91 3.68 11.32 2.38
C LEU A 91 4.88 10.36 2.50
N ARG A 92 5.35 10.07 3.72
CA ARG A 92 6.43 9.12 3.96
C ARG A 92 6.06 7.69 3.55
N ALA A 93 4.80 7.29 3.73
CA ALA A 93 4.34 5.97 3.31
C ALA A 93 4.46 5.82 1.78
N LEU A 94 3.97 6.78 1.01
CA LEU A 94 4.07 6.79 -0.46
C LEU A 94 5.53 6.92 -0.93
N ALA A 95 6.31 7.82 -0.34
CA ALA A 95 7.73 8.00 -0.68
C ALA A 95 8.56 6.73 -0.41
N ARG A 96 8.21 5.96 0.63
CA ARG A 96 8.87 4.67 0.92
C ARG A 96 8.62 3.65 -0.20
N GLU A 97 7.42 3.62 -0.78
CA GLU A 97 7.12 2.73 -1.91
C GLU A 97 7.90 3.13 -3.17
N ARG A 98 8.04 4.42 -3.46
CA ARG A 98 8.94 4.92 -4.51
C ARG A 98 10.38 4.46 -4.29
N LYS A 99 10.89 4.63 -3.07
CA LYS A 99 12.26 4.22 -2.72
C LYS A 99 12.49 2.72 -2.90
N LYS A 100 11.55 1.87 -2.51
CA LYS A 100 11.63 0.41 -2.72
C LYS A 100 11.74 0.03 -4.19
N ARG A 101 11.12 0.82 -5.07
CA ARG A 101 11.08 0.60 -6.52
C ARG A 101 12.14 1.41 -7.27
N SER A 102 13.03 2.12 -6.57
CA SER A 102 14.04 3.01 -7.14
C SER A 102 13.46 4.08 -8.07
N ILE A 103 12.26 4.59 -7.73
CA ILE A 103 11.57 5.67 -8.45
C ILE A 103 11.98 7.01 -7.85
N SER A 104 12.21 8.03 -8.71
CA SER A 104 12.53 9.40 -8.30
C SER A 104 11.40 10.03 -7.48
N SER A 105 11.78 11.02 -6.65
CA SER A 105 10.85 11.85 -5.86
C SER A 105 10.16 12.95 -6.67
N ASP A 106 10.56 13.21 -7.92
CA ASP A 106 10.20 14.41 -8.68
C ASP A 106 8.74 14.44 -9.16
N ALA A 107 8.12 13.27 -9.28
CA ALA A 107 6.74 13.20 -9.75
C ALA A 107 5.75 13.71 -8.68
N ALA A 108 4.76 14.49 -9.12
CA ALA A 108 3.69 14.98 -8.27
C ALA A 108 2.83 13.82 -7.70
N PHE A 109 2.29 14.01 -6.50
CA PHE A 109 1.20 13.20 -5.98
C PHE A 109 -0.14 13.74 -6.49
N GLU A 110 -1.11 12.86 -6.66
CA GLU A 110 -2.47 13.23 -7.07
C GLU A 110 -3.40 13.22 -5.85
N LEU A 111 -3.98 14.36 -5.52
CA LEU A 111 -5.07 14.45 -4.55
C LEU A 111 -6.39 14.53 -5.33
N SER A 112 -7.31 13.62 -5.04
CA SER A 112 -8.62 13.57 -5.67
C SER A 112 -9.74 13.66 -4.64
N GLY A 113 -10.83 14.34 -5.00
CA GLY A 113 -12.08 14.34 -4.26
C GLY A 113 -13.15 13.57 -5.03
N HIS A 114 -13.96 12.82 -4.28
CA HIS A 114 -14.99 11.94 -4.79
C HIS A 114 -16.39 12.49 -4.49
N ALA A 115 -17.41 12.02 -5.22
CA ALA A 115 -18.78 12.49 -5.09
C ALA A 115 -19.42 12.23 -3.71
N ASP A 116 -18.90 11.28 -2.96
CA ASP A 116 -19.28 10.98 -1.58
C ASP A 116 -18.56 11.85 -0.53
N GLY A 117 -17.75 12.83 -0.98
CA GLY A 117 -16.98 13.72 -0.12
C GLY A 117 -15.68 13.11 0.42
N GLN A 118 -15.34 11.90 0.02
CA GLN A 118 -14.06 11.29 0.37
C GLN A 118 -12.91 11.87 -0.45
N MET A 119 -11.72 11.83 0.12
CA MET A 119 -10.49 12.24 -0.55
C MET A 119 -9.49 11.10 -0.58
N VAL A 120 -8.77 11.00 -1.70
CA VAL A 120 -7.73 9.99 -1.90
C VAL A 120 -6.44 10.70 -2.33
N LEU A 121 -5.36 10.40 -1.62
CA LEU A 121 -4.02 10.78 -2.02
C LEU A 121 -3.38 9.59 -2.74
N ARG A 122 -3.00 9.77 -4.00
CA ARG A 122 -2.43 8.73 -4.85
C ARG A 122 -1.04 9.10 -5.33
N ASP A 123 -0.19 8.12 -5.45
CA ASP A 123 1.06 8.21 -6.19
C ASP A 123 0.88 7.60 -7.59
N PRO A 124 0.86 8.40 -8.66
CA PRO A 124 0.68 7.90 -10.01
C PRO A 124 1.82 6.99 -10.49
N THR A 125 3.04 7.14 -9.91
CA THR A 125 4.23 6.39 -10.34
C THR A 125 4.28 4.97 -9.79
N THR A 126 3.75 4.77 -8.57
CA THR A 126 3.69 3.45 -7.92
C THR A 126 2.31 2.80 -8.03
N GLY A 127 1.27 3.60 -8.28
CA GLY A 127 -0.13 3.19 -8.23
C GLY A 127 -0.71 3.12 -6.82
N GLU A 128 0.11 3.34 -5.78
CA GLU A 128 -0.34 3.31 -4.38
C GLU A 128 -1.28 4.47 -4.06
N SER A 129 -2.27 4.21 -3.22
CA SER A 129 -3.26 5.21 -2.81
C SER A 129 -3.59 5.11 -1.32
N ILE A 130 -3.94 6.25 -0.73
CA ILE A 130 -4.34 6.39 0.67
C ILE A 130 -5.71 7.05 0.72
N HIS A 131 -6.70 6.33 1.21
CA HIS A 131 -8.04 6.86 1.46
C HIS A 131 -8.02 7.66 2.77
N LEU A 132 -8.08 8.97 2.68
CA LEU A 132 -7.87 9.87 3.82
C LEU A 132 -9.00 9.76 4.87
N ALA A 133 -10.22 9.43 4.44
CA ALA A 133 -11.36 9.22 5.33
C ALA A 133 -11.17 8.05 6.31
N SER A 134 -10.38 7.03 5.94
CA SER A 134 -10.09 5.88 6.80
C SER A 134 -9.36 6.25 8.10
N PHE A 135 -8.81 7.45 8.18
CA PHE A 135 -8.04 7.93 9.34
C PHE A 135 -8.82 8.94 10.20
N GLY A 136 -10.10 9.12 9.90
CA GLY A 136 -10.99 10.01 10.63
C GLY A 136 -11.04 11.45 10.09
N PRO A 137 -12.12 12.19 10.44
CA PRO A 137 -12.40 13.51 9.85
C PRO A 137 -11.35 14.57 10.18
N SER A 138 -10.78 14.55 11.38
CA SER A 138 -9.75 15.53 11.79
C SER A 138 -8.47 15.40 10.96
N ASN A 139 -8.06 14.18 10.65
CA ASN A 139 -6.88 13.92 9.84
C ASN A 139 -7.12 14.29 8.36
N ALA A 140 -8.30 13.97 7.83
CA ALA A 140 -8.67 14.33 6.47
C ALA A 140 -8.76 15.86 6.27
N GLN A 141 -9.04 16.63 7.33
CA GLN A 141 -9.21 18.09 7.25
C GLN A 141 -7.95 18.81 6.77
N VAL A 142 -6.75 18.29 7.06
CA VAL A 142 -5.49 18.87 6.58
C VAL A 142 -5.48 18.94 5.04
N TYR A 143 -5.93 17.88 4.37
CA TYR A 143 -5.99 17.83 2.92
C TYR A 143 -7.12 18.66 2.30
N ARG A 144 -8.18 18.96 3.06
CA ARG A 144 -9.27 19.85 2.59
C ARG A 144 -8.80 21.27 2.32
N GLN A 145 -7.73 21.72 2.96
CA GLN A 145 -7.14 23.05 2.70
C GLN A 145 -6.48 23.13 1.32
N LEU A 146 -6.29 21.99 0.65
CA LEU A 146 -5.68 21.89 -0.67
C LEU A 146 -6.71 21.72 -1.81
N GLN A 147 -8.02 21.80 -1.48
CA GLN A 147 -9.10 21.72 -2.47
C GLN A 147 -9.14 22.88 -3.44
#